data_ddf8bdff033e7371b23173d8793ae91b
#
_entry.id   ddf8bdff033e7371b23173d8793ae91b
#
_cell.length_a   1.000
_cell.length_b   1.000
_cell.length_c   1.000
_cell.angle_alpha   90.00
_cell.angle_beta   90.00
_cell.angle_gamma   90.00
#
_symmetry.space_group_name_H-M   'P 1'
#
loop_
_entity.id
_entity.type
_entity.pdbx_description
1 polymer ?
#
loop_
_entity_poly.entity_id
_entity_poly.type
_entity_poly.pdbx_seq_one_letter_code
_entity_poly.pdbx_strand_id
1 'polypeptide(L)'
;ETFASAQAFLDGYDGSKRGCLVLDVRMPGMSGLELQERLAASRIQLPIIFITGHGDVQMAVRAVQSGAFDFVEKPFHDQDLLDRIQRAIAFDAEQRGREAQRAQLRSLFAGLTPREREVLDLVVEGLSNKAVANALGLSAKTVEVHRAKVMEKLHARSISDLVKMAMQNQAA
;
A
#
# COMPACT_ATOMS: atom_id res chain seq x y z
N GLU A 1 -21.51 -9.42 -3.87
CA GLU A 1 -21.90 -8.99 -5.22
C GLU A 1 -21.37 -9.98 -6.25
N THR A 2 -22.14 -10.26 -7.30
CA THR A 2 -21.76 -11.19 -8.38
C THR A 2 -21.77 -10.47 -9.72
N PHE A 3 -20.82 -10.83 -10.59
CA PHE A 3 -20.70 -10.31 -11.95
C PHE A 3 -20.77 -11.45 -12.95
N ALA A 4 -21.49 -11.24 -14.06
CA ALA A 4 -21.69 -12.25 -15.08
C ALA A 4 -20.42 -12.57 -15.90
N SER A 5 -19.43 -11.67 -15.90
CA SER A 5 -18.17 -11.84 -16.62
C SER A 5 -17.07 -10.94 -16.02
N ALA A 6 -15.84 -11.22 -16.39
CA ALA A 6 -14.69 -10.37 -16.06
C ALA A 6 -14.84 -8.93 -16.60
N GLN A 7 -15.41 -8.78 -17.82
CA GLN A 7 -15.67 -7.47 -18.39
C GLN A 7 -16.73 -6.71 -17.60
N ALA A 8 -17.82 -7.37 -17.20
CA ALA A 8 -18.85 -6.73 -16.37
C ALA A 8 -18.32 -6.27 -15.01
N PHE A 9 -17.36 -7.00 -14.45
CA PHE A 9 -16.67 -6.55 -13.25
C PHE A 9 -15.85 -5.29 -13.52
N LEU A 10 -15.02 -5.26 -14.57
CA LEU A 10 -14.18 -4.10 -14.90
C LEU A 10 -15.03 -2.85 -15.18
N ASP A 11 -16.16 -3.00 -15.87
CA ASP A 11 -17.06 -1.89 -16.19
C ASP A 11 -17.77 -1.32 -14.95
N GLY A 12 -18.02 -2.17 -13.95
CA GLY A 12 -18.70 -1.79 -12.70
C GLY A 12 -17.80 -1.51 -11.51
N TYR A 13 -16.47 -1.66 -11.64
CA TYR A 13 -15.53 -1.45 -10.56
C TYR A 13 -14.97 -0.02 -10.56
N ASP A 14 -15.33 0.74 -9.55
CA ASP A 14 -14.94 2.16 -9.38
C ASP A 14 -13.71 2.38 -8.47
N GLY A 15 -13.03 1.31 -8.04
CA GLY A 15 -11.88 1.40 -7.15
C GLY A 15 -12.23 1.59 -5.66
N SER A 16 -13.49 1.85 -5.32
CA SER A 16 -13.92 2.09 -3.94
C SER A 16 -14.30 0.81 -3.18
N LYS A 17 -14.63 -0.26 -3.93
CA LYS A 17 -15.10 -1.53 -3.34
C LYS A 17 -13.98 -2.22 -2.57
N ARG A 18 -14.33 -2.66 -1.37
CA ARG A 18 -13.42 -3.33 -0.43
C ARG A 18 -13.72 -4.81 -0.38
N GLY A 19 -12.72 -5.61 -0.04
CA GLY A 19 -12.88 -7.03 0.15
C GLY A 19 -11.94 -7.86 -0.70
N CYS A 20 -12.42 -8.96 -1.26
CA CYS A 20 -11.66 -9.80 -2.17
C CYS A 20 -12.49 -10.18 -3.39
N LEU A 21 -11.81 -10.56 -4.45
CA LEU A 21 -12.41 -11.06 -5.67
C LEU A 21 -12.25 -12.58 -5.73
N VAL A 22 -13.36 -13.29 -5.88
CA VAL A 22 -13.36 -14.74 -6.10
C VAL A 22 -13.62 -14.99 -7.57
N LEU A 23 -12.66 -15.62 -8.26
CA LEU A 23 -12.65 -15.80 -9.71
C LEU A 23 -12.52 -17.28 -10.08
N ASP A 24 -13.30 -17.72 -11.04
CA ASP A 24 -12.96 -18.95 -11.76
C ASP A 24 -11.78 -18.67 -12.72
N VAL A 25 -10.81 -19.59 -12.77
CA VAL A 25 -9.69 -19.47 -13.73
C VAL A 25 -10.22 -19.50 -15.16
N ARG A 26 -11.19 -20.39 -15.45
CA ARG A 26 -11.77 -20.56 -16.78
C ARG A 26 -13.13 -19.90 -16.87
N MET A 27 -13.18 -18.75 -17.46
CA MET A 27 -14.43 -18.05 -17.76
C MET A 27 -14.56 -17.79 -19.25
N PRO A 28 -15.82 -17.74 -19.80
CA PRO A 28 -16.05 -17.36 -21.18
C PRO A 28 -15.55 -15.94 -21.46
N GLY A 29 -14.92 -15.74 -22.60
CA GLY A 29 -14.34 -14.46 -23.00
C GLY A 29 -13.00 -14.21 -22.34
N MET A 30 -12.95 -13.33 -21.34
CA MET A 30 -11.74 -13.02 -20.57
C MET A 30 -11.57 -14.02 -19.42
N SER A 31 -10.45 -14.72 -19.39
CA SER A 31 -10.11 -15.63 -18.30
C SER A 31 -9.84 -14.89 -16.98
N GLY A 32 -9.90 -15.62 -15.86
CA GLY A 32 -9.57 -15.06 -14.57
C GLY A 32 -8.12 -14.55 -14.48
N LEU A 33 -7.17 -15.22 -15.14
CA LEU A 33 -5.76 -14.79 -15.19
C LEU A 33 -5.59 -13.49 -15.96
N GLU A 34 -6.26 -13.36 -17.13
CA GLU A 34 -6.25 -12.11 -17.90
C GLU A 34 -6.86 -10.94 -17.11
N LEU A 35 -7.91 -11.21 -16.32
CA LEU A 35 -8.48 -10.19 -15.44
C LEU A 35 -7.48 -9.77 -14.36
N GLN A 36 -6.78 -10.73 -13.73
CA GLN A 36 -5.72 -10.43 -12.76
C GLN A 36 -4.64 -9.52 -13.36
N GLU A 37 -4.15 -9.82 -14.56
CA GLU A 37 -3.15 -9.01 -15.26
C GLU A 37 -3.65 -7.58 -15.52
N ARG A 38 -4.89 -7.42 -15.94
CA ARG A 38 -5.50 -6.10 -16.16
C ARG A 38 -5.66 -5.30 -14.87
N LEU A 39 -6.06 -5.95 -13.78
CA LEU A 39 -6.15 -5.31 -12.47
C LEU A 39 -4.77 -4.83 -12.00
N ALA A 40 -3.74 -5.67 -12.15
CA ALA A 40 -2.37 -5.30 -11.83
C ALA A 40 -1.87 -4.12 -12.67
N ALA A 41 -2.11 -4.13 -13.98
CA ALA A 41 -1.77 -3.03 -14.89
C ALA A 41 -2.47 -1.72 -14.51
N SER A 42 -3.71 -1.81 -14.02
CA SER A 42 -4.50 -0.66 -13.53
C SER A 42 -4.18 -0.27 -12.08
N ARG A 43 -3.21 -0.92 -11.44
CA ARG A 43 -2.82 -0.72 -10.02
C ARG A 43 -3.97 -0.94 -9.04
N ILE A 44 -4.91 -1.81 -9.39
CA ILE A 44 -6.01 -2.21 -8.52
C ILE A 44 -5.51 -3.37 -7.65
N GLN A 45 -5.45 -3.13 -6.34
CA GLN A 45 -4.90 -4.07 -5.35
C GLN A 45 -6.01 -4.78 -4.59
N LEU A 46 -6.86 -5.52 -5.30
CA LEU A 46 -7.83 -6.40 -4.67
C LEU A 46 -7.22 -7.80 -4.49
N PRO A 47 -7.28 -8.40 -3.28
CA PRO A 47 -6.93 -9.81 -3.11
C PRO A 47 -7.80 -10.70 -4.00
N ILE A 48 -7.16 -11.56 -4.76
CA ILE A 48 -7.83 -12.48 -5.69
C ILE A 48 -7.70 -13.91 -5.16
N ILE A 49 -8.82 -14.60 -5.02
CA ILE A 49 -8.88 -16.03 -4.74
C ILE A 49 -9.38 -16.71 -6.01
N PHE A 50 -8.56 -17.60 -6.57
CA PHE A 50 -8.97 -18.36 -7.73
C PHE A 50 -9.73 -19.62 -7.34
N ILE A 51 -10.80 -19.92 -8.06
CA ILE A 51 -11.43 -21.23 -8.06
C ILE A 51 -10.94 -21.99 -9.29
N THR A 52 -10.39 -23.20 -9.11
CA THR A 52 -9.79 -24.00 -10.19
C THR A 52 -10.49 -25.35 -10.32
N GLY A 53 -10.52 -25.89 -11.53
CA GLY A 53 -10.93 -27.26 -11.78
C GLY A 53 -9.78 -28.26 -11.68
N HIS A 54 -10.10 -29.54 -11.76
CA HIS A 54 -9.11 -30.61 -11.82
C HIS A 54 -8.13 -30.43 -13.00
N GLY A 55 -6.83 -30.51 -12.73
CA GLY A 55 -5.80 -30.35 -13.77
C GLY A 55 -5.26 -28.92 -13.97
N ASP A 56 -5.82 -27.93 -13.28
CA ASP A 56 -5.38 -26.52 -13.42
C ASP A 56 -4.32 -26.12 -12.36
N VAL A 57 -3.69 -27.07 -11.68
CA VAL A 57 -2.68 -26.80 -10.61
C VAL A 57 -1.53 -25.93 -11.11
N GLN A 58 -1.04 -26.14 -12.32
CA GLN A 58 0.02 -25.31 -12.90
C GLN A 58 -0.44 -23.86 -13.12
N MET A 59 -1.71 -23.68 -13.49
CA MET A 59 -2.30 -22.35 -13.65
C MET A 59 -2.51 -21.67 -12.29
N ALA A 60 -2.93 -22.41 -11.28
CA ALA A 60 -3.03 -21.91 -9.90
C ALA A 60 -1.67 -21.44 -9.35
N VAL A 61 -0.59 -22.21 -9.59
CA VAL A 61 0.77 -21.82 -9.21
C VAL A 61 1.18 -20.51 -9.92
N ARG A 62 0.91 -20.39 -11.22
CA ARG A 62 1.18 -19.14 -11.98
C ARG A 62 0.38 -17.98 -11.40
N ALA A 63 -0.90 -18.18 -11.09
CA ALA A 63 -1.75 -17.14 -10.50
C ALA A 63 -1.16 -16.60 -9.17
N VAL A 64 -0.70 -17.49 -8.29
CA VAL A 64 -0.06 -17.09 -7.02
C VAL A 64 1.27 -16.37 -7.27
N GLN A 65 2.10 -16.86 -8.19
CA GLN A 65 3.35 -16.20 -8.59
C GLN A 65 3.11 -14.80 -9.19
N SER A 66 1.94 -14.60 -9.82
CA SER A 66 1.49 -13.31 -10.36
C SER A 66 0.73 -12.46 -9.34
N GLY A 67 0.76 -12.81 -8.05
CA GLY A 67 0.22 -12.00 -6.97
C GLY A 67 -1.22 -12.33 -6.55
N ALA A 68 -1.78 -13.48 -6.95
CA ALA A 68 -3.04 -13.92 -6.37
C ALA A 68 -2.88 -14.19 -4.86
N PHE A 69 -3.91 -13.90 -4.10
CA PHE A 69 -3.92 -14.12 -2.65
C PHE A 69 -3.93 -15.61 -2.31
N ASP A 70 -4.79 -16.39 -3.00
CA ASP A 70 -4.92 -17.83 -2.76
C ASP A 70 -5.65 -18.50 -3.95
N PHE A 71 -5.77 -19.82 -3.89
CA PHE A 71 -6.62 -20.60 -4.80
C PHE A 71 -7.33 -21.75 -4.07
N VAL A 72 -8.44 -22.22 -4.64
CA VAL A 72 -9.24 -23.35 -4.13
C VAL A 72 -9.56 -24.28 -5.29
N GLU A 73 -9.29 -25.57 -5.13
CA GLU A 73 -9.59 -26.58 -6.15
C GLU A 73 -11.01 -27.16 -5.94
N LYS A 74 -11.77 -27.29 -7.02
CA LYS A 74 -13.08 -27.96 -7.03
C LYS A 74 -12.89 -29.48 -7.06
N PRO A 75 -13.68 -30.27 -6.26
CA PRO A 75 -14.69 -29.84 -5.31
C PRO A 75 -14.07 -29.36 -4.00
N PHE A 76 -14.64 -28.31 -3.36
CA PHE A 76 -14.20 -27.77 -2.09
C PHE A 76 -15.35 -27.73 -1.07
N HIS A 77 -15.02 -27.68 0.21
CA HIS A 77 -16.00 -27.41 1.26
C HIS A 77 -16.26 -25.90 1.37
N ASP A 78 -17.50 -25.51 1.51
CA ASP A 78 -17.90 -24.08 1.62
C ASP A 78 -17.13 -23.36 2.73
N GLN A 79 -16.87 -24.06 3.85
CA GLN A 79 -16.12 -23.49 4.97
C GLN A 79 -14.67 -23.13 4.58
N ASP A 80 -14.01 -23.96 3.78
CA ASP A 80 -12.64 -23.69 3.32
C ASP A 80 -12.56 -22.42 2.47
N LEU A 81 -13.55 -22.21 1.61
CA LEU A 81 -13.65 -20.99 0.81
C LEU A 81 -13.95 -19.78 1.69
N LEU A 82 -14.87 -19.90 2.64
CA LEU A 82 -15.22 -18.81 3.56
C LEU A 82 -14.04 -18.39 4.42
N ASP A 83 -13.25 -19.32 4.93
CA ASP A 83 -12.06 -19.02 5.72
C ASP A 83 -10.99 -18.26 4.91
N ARG A 84 -10.82 -18.62 3.63
CA ARG A 84 -9.91 -17.91 2.72
C ARG A 84 -10.42 -16.51 2.39
N ILE A 85 -11.72 -16.35 2.15
CA ILE A 85 -12.37 -15.05 1.94
C ILE A 85 -12.15 -14.14 3.17
N GLN A 86 -12.36 -14.64 4.38
CA GLN A 86 -12.15 -13.85 5.61
C GLN A 86 -10.69 -13.39 5.75
N ARG A 87 -9.72 -14.28 5.46
CA ARG A 87 -8.30 -13.91 5.46
C ARG A 87 -7.97 -12.86 4.40
N ALA A 88 -8.53 -12.99 3.20
CA ALA A 88 -8.32 -12.04 2.12
C ALA A 88 -8.91 -10.65 2.45
N ILE A 89 -10.10 -10.60 3.05
CA ILE A 89 -10.73 -9.35 3.50
C ILE A 89 -9.89 -8.68 4.61
N ALA A 90 -9.38 -9.46 5.56
CA ALA A 90 -8.51 -8.93 6.61
C ALA A 90 -7.20 -8.37 6.02
N PHE A 91 -6.62 -9.07 5.03
CA PHE A 91 -5.44 -8.61 4.31
C PHE A 91 -5.69 -7.30 3.55
N ASP A 92 -6.82 -7.19 2.81
CA ASP A 92 -7.21 -5.94 2.11
C ASP A 92 -7.32 -4.76 3.09
N ALA A 93 -7.98 -4.98 4.22
CA ALA A 93 -8.14 -3.95 5.25
C ALA A 93 -6.78 -3.49 5.82
N GLU A 94 -5.86 -4.40 6.08
CA GLU A 94 -4.51 -4.09 6.55
C GLU A 94 -3.70 -3.31 5.50
N GLN A 95 -3.71 -3.76 4.24
CA GLN A 95 -2.99 -3.08 3.16
C GLN A 95 -3.50 -1.65 2.94
N ARG A 96 -4.83 -1.47 2.91
CA ARG A 96 -5.43 -0.13 2.80
C ARG A 96 -5.09 0.76 3.98
N GLY A 97 -5.05 0.21 5.19
CA GLY A 97 -4.61 0.94 6.39
C GLY A 97 -3.16 1.42 6.26
N ARG A 98 -2.27 0.56 5.79
CA ARG A 98 -0.86 0.91 5.54
C ARG A 98 -0.71 1.98 4.44
N GLU A 99 -1.48 1.86 3.35
CA GLU A 99 -1.46 2.85 2.27
C GLU A 99 -1.99 4.22 2.71
N ALA A 100 -3.10 4.23 3.46
CA ALA A 100 -3.65 5.46 4.03
C ALA A 100 -2.64 6.15 4.96
N GLN A 101 -1.97 5.39 5.82
CA GLN A 101 -0.92 5.91 6.70
C GLN A 101 0.27 6.47 5.92
N ARG A 102 0.72 5.77 4.86
CA ARG A 102 1.78 6.26 3.97
C ARG A 102 1.37 7.54 3.23
N ALA A 103 0.14 7.58 2.71
CA ALA A 103 -0.38 8.77 2.02
C ALA A 103 -0.47 9.97 2.98
N GLN A 104 -0.92 9.76 4.20
CA GLN A 104 -0.94 10.80 5.25
C GLN A 104 0.47 11.30 5.55
N LEU A 105 1.42 10.39 5.73
CA LEU A 105 2.81 10.75 5.98
C LEU A 105 3.40 11.57 4.83
N ARG A 106 3.25 11.12 3.58
CA ARG A 106 3.69 11.89 2.39
C ARG A 106 3.07 13.29 2.35
N SER A 107 1.79 13.42 2.68
CA SER A 107 1.10 14.72 2.74
C SER A 107 1.72 15.67 3.77
N LEU A 108 2.04 15.16 4.98
CA LEU A 108 2.72 15.94 6.02
C LEU A 108 4.08 16.44 5.53
N PHE A 109 4.89 15.57 4.92
CA PHE A 109 6.21 15.96 4.38
C PHE A 109 6.11 16.92 3.20
N ALA A 110 5.08 16.81 2.37
CA ALA A 110 4.82 17.75 1.28
C ALA A 110 4.49 19.17 1.80
N GLY A 111 3.96 19.28 3.02
CA GLY A 111 3.70 20.56 3.70
C GLY A 111 4.93 21.29 4.24
N LEU A 112 6.13 20.70 4.18
CA LEU A 112 7.37 21.35 4.57
C LEU A 112 7.85 22.31 3.50
N THR A 113 8.30 23.49 3.91
CA THR A 113 9.01 24.42 3.03
C THR A 113 10.39 23.86 2.64
N PRO A 114 11.01 24.30 1.53
CA PRO A 114 12.35 23.87 1.16
C PRO A 114 13.36 23.98 2.30
N ARG A 115 13.29 25.10 3.04
CA ARG A 115 14.21 25.36 4.16
C ARG A 115 13.97 24.44 5.37
N GLU A 116 12.72 24.13 5.66
CA GLU A 116 12.38 23.16 6.72
C GLU A 116 12.85 21.74 6.34
N ARG A 117 12.79 21.40 5.05
CA ARG A 117 13.29 20.12 4.54
C ARG A 117 14.81 20.00 4.67
N GLU A 118 15.56 21.02 4.25
CA GLU A 118 17.02 21.05 4.42
C GLU A 118 17.43 20.90 5.89
N VAL A 119 16.73 21.57 6.81
CA VAL A 119 16.97 21.43 8.24
C VAL A 119 16.63 20.02 8.74
N LEU A 120 15.49 19.47 8.28
CA LEU A 120 15.07 18.10 8.63
C LEU A 120 16.13 17.07 8.22
N ASP A 121 16.62 17.14 6.98
CA ASP A 121 17.58 16.16 6.43
C ASP A 121 18.85 16.11 7.30
N LEU A 122 19.41 17.28 7.64
CA LEU A 122 20.60 17.35 8.50
C LEU A 122 20.33 16.92 9.95
N VAL A 123 19.13 17.16 10.46
CA VAL A 123 18.71 16.70 11.81
C VAL A 123 18.57 15.17 11.84
N VAL A 124 18.05 14.57 10.80
CA VAL A 124 17.93 13.12 10.67
C VAL A 124 19.30 12.45 10.56
N GLU A 125 20.27 13.10 9.93
CA GLU A 125 21.68 12.68 9.93
C GLU A 125 22.37 12.79 11.31
N GLY A 126 21.70 13.39 12.30
CA GLY A 126 22.19 13.50 13.68
C GLY A 126 23.01 14.77 13.97
N LEU A 127 22.99 15.77 13.09
CA LEU A 127 23.73 17.01 13.28
C LEU A 127 23.14 17.85 14.42
N SER A 128 24.03 18.48 15.20
CA SER A 128 23.66 19.47 16.20
C SER A 128 23.14 20.76 15.57
N ASN A 129 22.36 21.58 16.30
CA ASN A 129 21.87 22.87 15.80
C ASN A 129 23.01 23.76 15.30
N LYS A 130 24.18 23.73 15.95
CA LYS A 130 25.36 24.52 15.53
C LYS A 130 25.94 24.00 14.21
N ALA A 131 25.99 22.67 14.02
CA ALA A 131 26.46 22.09 12.77
C ALA A 131 25.49 22.37 11.61
N VAL A 132 24.17 22.23 11.83
CA VAL A 132 23.13 22.61 10.85
C VAL A 132 23.22 24.08 10.49
N ALA A 133 23.39 24.95 11.47
CA ALA A 133 23.53 26.40 11.25
C ALA A 133 24.73 26.73 10.35
N ASN A 134 25.88 26.09 10.61
CA ASN A 134 27.08 26.27 9.79
C ASN A 134 26.87 25.73 8.36
N ALA A 135 26.30 24.54 8.21
CA ALA A 135 26.05 23.93 6.90
C ALA A 135 25.08 24.76 6.01
N LEU A 136 24.09 25.39 6.64
CA LEU A 136 23.04 26.12 5.92
C LEU A 136 23.25 27.65 5.90
N GLY A 137 24.33 28.17 6.49
CA GLY A 137 24.59 29.63 6.58
C GLY A 137 23.55 30.36 7.44
N LEU A 138 23.08 29.75 8.53
CA LEU A 138 22.06 30.28 9.43
C LEU A 138 22.62 30.57 10.82
N SER A 139 21.82 31.28 11.65
CA SER A 139 22.07 31.31 13.10
C SER A 139 21.51 30.03 13.76
N ALA A 140 22.14 29.61 14.89
CA ALA A 140 21.63 28.49 15.68
C ALA A 140 20.16 28.72 16.14
N LYS A 141 19.81 29.98 16.43
CA LYS A 141 18.45 30.40 16.81
C LYS A 141 17.45 30.21 15.65
N THR A 142 17.86 30.51 14.43
CA THR A 142 17.04 30.29 13.23
C THR A 142 16.80 28.79 12.99
N VAL A 143 17.82 27.96 13.18
CA VAL A 143 17.71 26.51 13.12
C VAL A 143 16.72 25.96 14.16
N GLU A 144 16.75 26.45 15.39
CA GLU A 144 15.78 26.08 16.44
C GLU A 144 14.34 26.39 16.00
N VAL A 145 14.10 27.55 15.40
CA VAL A 145 12.78 27.93 14.89
C VAL A 145 12.32 26.98 13.77
N HIS A 146 13.19 26.68 12.81
CA HIS A 146 12.85 25.72 11.75
C HIS A 146 12.58 24.33 12.30
N ARG A 147 13.41 23.84 13.24
CA ARG A 147 13.17 22.54 13.89
C ARG A 147 11.84 22.49 14.63
N ALA A 148 11.48 23.53 15.36
CA ALA A 148 10.20 23.62 16.04
C ALA A 148 9.03 23.51 15.05
N LYS A 149 9.11 24.26 13.92
CA LYS A 149 8.10 24.19 12.86
C LYS A 149 8.03 22.83 12.18
N VAL A 150 9.17 22.17 11.95
CA VAL A 150 9.22 20.80 11.40
C VAL A 150 8.53 19.83 12.36
N MET A 151 8.87 19.87 13.65
CA MET A 151 8.25 19.03 14.68
C MET A 151 6.73 19.26 14.74
N GLU A 152 6.28 20.49 14.70
CA GLU A 152 4.86 20.86 14.70
C GLU A 152 4.13 20.33 13.46
N LYS A 153 4.65 20.60 12.26
CA LYS A 153 4.04 20.20 10.98
C LYS A 153 3.97 18.69 10.80
N LEU A 154 4.98 17.96 11.27
CA LEU A 154 5.04 16.50 11.20
C LEU A 154 4.38 15.84 12.41
N HIS A 155 3.89 16.62 13.39
CA HIS A 155 3.34 16.12 14.65
C HIS A 155 4.30 15.18 15.42
N ALA A 156 5.61 15.39 15.26
CA ALA A 156 6.64 14.58 15.89
C ALA A 156 6.80 14.98 17.36
N ARG A 157 6.81 14.00 18.26
CA ARG A 157 6.92 14.22 19.71
C ARG A 157 8.35 14.25 20.23
N SER A 158 9.29 13.71 19.42
CA SER A 158 10.71 13.63 19.75
C SER A 158 11.55 13.59 18.47
N ILE A 159 12.85 13.80 18.61
CA ILE A 159 13.80 13.61 17.50
C ILE A 159 13.79 12.16 16.99
N SER A 160 13.70 11.19 17.91
CA SER A 160 13.61 9.77 17.57
C SER A 160 12.35 9.47 16.73
N ASP A 161 11.24 10.12 17.05
CA ASP A 161 9.99 10.01 16.30
C ASP A 161 10.14 10.64 14.90
N LEU A 162 10.74 11.82 14.82
CA LEU A 162 11.06 12.50 13.57
C LEU A 162 11.92 11.63 12.63
N VAL A 163 12.97 11.00 13.17
CA VAL A 163 13.84 10.09 12.42
C VAL A 163 13.06 8.90 11.87
N LYS A 164 12.21 8.26 12.69
CA LYS A 164 11.35 7.15 12.25
C LYS A 164 10.42 7.57 11.11
N MET A 165 9.76 8.74 11.25
CA MET A 165 8.88 9.26 10.22
C MET A 165 9.62 9.55 8.91
N ALA A 166 10.83 10.12 8.98
CA ALA A 166 11.66 10.38 7.80
C ALA A 166 12.07 9.09 7.10
N MET A 167 12.49 8.06 7.84
CA MET A 167 12.83 6.74 7.29
C MET A 167 11.61 6.08 6.62
N GLN A 168 10.44 6.13 7.24
CA GLN A 168 9.20 5.59 6.68
C GLN A 168 8.79 6.32 5.40
N ASN A 169 8.98 7.65 5.32
CA ASN A 169 8.67 8.43 4.14
C ASN A 169 9.62 8.15 2.96
N GLN A 170 10.89 7.83 3.22
CA GLN A 170 11.87 7.46 2.19
C GLN A 170 11.63 6.05 1.63
N ALA A 171 11.06 5.14 2.43
CA ALA A 171 10.75 3.76 2.05
C ALA A 171 9.37 3.61 1.37
N ALA A 172 8.60 4.67 1.24
CA ALA A 172 7.25 4.72 0.71
C ALA A 172 7.19 5.23 -0.73
#